data_21b136f4a09ba3897b336a46d7afcaf3
#
_entry.id   21b136f4a09ba3897b336a46d7afcaf3
#
_cell.length_a   1.000
_cell.length_b   1.000
_cell.length_c   1.000
_cell.angle_alpha   90.00
_cell.angle_beta   90.00
_cell.angle_gamma   90.00
#
_symmetry.space_group_name_H-M   'P 1'
#
loop_
_entity.id
_entity.type
_entity.pdbx_description
1 polymer ?
#
loop_
_entity_poly.entity_id
_entity_poly.type
_entity_poly.pdbx_seq_one_letter_code
_entity_poly.pdbx_strand_id
1 'polypeptide(L)'
;MSVLSPLHRFFESWLDPFRPVDELQPPATGPAFFWHYIRQAKLAFLSLLILGGAVALVEAALFYYVGRLVDILDLADQARGWDGLVAGNGTELVLMLVVVLGLRFLVTWLSAVVEEQTVNLGFYNLVRWQAYAHVVRQNLSFFQNDFAGSIASKVWQSGGAVGDFMVALLQVVWFIAVYAITTLVLVSQLDWRLGTAVAIWIAAFSALAWYYVPRMRSRSAAAAETASALTGRVVDSFSNIQTLKLFGSRDHDDRFVRRGFDNFLAAMTTLARTLVGVRTAMGMLSGLAIAGIGALAVHLWTQGLISVGGVAFTLGLVLRLYNLLGRMMNQLNGLMRNYGTAQNSAELIARPLGLVDAPDAVPLVVTAGSIHFERIDFNYGKISDKPGGIISRLDLAIAPGERVGLIGRSGAGKSTLVNLALRMFDVQDGAIRIDGQDVRAVTQESVRAAIGLVSQDTSLLHRSIRENLKYGRQSASDDEMMQAAEQARIHDVIMDLVDPKGNRGYDAHVGERGVKLSGGQRQRVAIARVLLKNAPILVHDEATSALDSEVEAAIQEQLTSLMTGKTVIAIAHRLSTIAAMDRLVVLEKGKIVEQGTHAQLLSAGGHYAQLWARQSGGFLDLDATQA
;
A
#
# COMPACT_ATOMS: atom_id res chain seq x y z
N MET A 1 15.83 -19.46 -26.89
CA MET A 1 14.93 -19.02 -25.78
C MET A 1 13.73 -19.94 -25.53
N SER A 2 13.44 -20.93 -26.35
CA SER A 2 12.17 -21.71 -26.25
C SER A 2 12.21 -23.01 -25.44
N VAL A 3 13.37 -23.57 -25.12
CA VAL A 3 13.48 -24.89 -24.46
C VAL A 3 13.20 -24.83 -22.94
N LEU A 4 13.52 -23.73 -22.27
CA LEU A 4 13.33 -23.54 -20.84
C LEU A 4 11.95 -22.93 -20.45
N SER A 5 11.16 -22.48 -21.42
CA SER A 5 9.88 -21.82 -21.17
C SER A 5 8.83 -22.71 -20.46
N PRO A 6 8.74 -24.04 -20.68
CA PRO A 6 7.80 -24.86 -19.92
C PRO A 6 8.17 -24.98 -18.45
N LEU A 7 9.49 -25.05 -18.17
CA LEU A 7 10.00 -25.19 -16.83
C LEU A 7 9.83 -23.91 -16.02
N HIS A 8 10.07 -22.74 -16.62
CA HIS A 8 9.80 -21.46 -15.99
C HIS A 8 8.31 -21.32 -15.65
N ARG A 9 7.41 -21.65 -16.59
CA ARG A 9 5.96 -21.66 -16.35
C ARG A 9 5.53 -22.60 -15.22
N PHE A 10 6.20 -23.72 -15.05
CA PHE A 10 5.94 -24.62 -13.93
C PHE A 10 6.21 -23.95 -12.59
N PHE A 11 7.35 -23.28 -12.40
CA PHE A 11 7.69 -22.57 -11.17
C PHE A 11 6.85 -21.29 -10.96
N GLU A 12 6.50 -20.57 -12.02
CA GLU A 12 5.55 -19.45 -11.99
C GLU A 12 4.17 -19.87 -11.49
N SER A 13 3.73 -21.08 -11.84
CA SER A 13 2.42 -21.62 -11.44
C SER A 13 2.36 -22.16 -10.00
N TRP A 14 3.49 -22.26 -9.29
CA TRP A 14 3.52 -22.77 -7.91
C TRP A 14 2.73 -21.91 -6.93
N LEU A 15 2.62 -20.61 -7.22
CA LEU A 15 1.93 -19.68 -6.37
C LEU A 15 1.08 -18.71 -7.20
N ASP A 16 -0.25 -18.86 -7.09
CA ASP A 16 -1.18 -17.89 -7.67
C ASP A 16 -1.24 -16.63 -6.78
N PRO A 17 -0.79 -15.45 -7.26
CA PRO A 17 -0.86 -14.20 -6.51
C PRO A 17 -2.28 -13.75 -6.18
N PHE A 18 -3.27 -14.15 -6.98
CA PHE A 18 -4.65 -13.68 -6.94
C PHE A 18 -5.60 -14.69 -6.28
N ARG A 19 -5.06 -15.75 -5.70
CA ARG A 19 -5.89 -16.78 -5.08
C ARG A 19 -6.84 -16.19 -4.03
N PRO A 20 -8.09 -16.65 -3.94
CA PRO A 20 -9.01 -16.27 -2.89
C PRO A 20 -8.50 -16.70 -1.52
N VAL A 21 -8.71 -15.88 -0.51
CA VAL A 21 -8.31 -16.14 0.88
C VAL A 21 -9.50 -15.81 1.78
N ASP A 22 -9.81 -16.71 2.71
CA ASP A 22 -10.94 -16.55 3.64
C ASP A 22 -10.71 -15.38 4.61
N GLU A 23 -9.47 -15.19 5.07
CA GLU A 23 -9.08 -14.09 5.96
C GLU A 23 -8.15 -13.12 5.23
N LEU A 24 -8.69 -12.00 4.78
CA LEU A 24 -7.90 -10.93 4.17
C LEU A 24 -7.16 -10.07 5.21
N GLN A 25 -7.66 -10.03 6.46
CA GLN A 25 -7.03 -9.23 7.51
C GLN A 25 -5.81 -9.95 8.09
N PRO A 26 -4.59 -9.44 7.88
CA PRO A 26 -3.39 -10.02 8.51
C PRO A 26 -3.31 -9.62 9.99
N PRO A 27 -2.59 -10.37 10.85
CA PRO A 27 -2.30 -9.97 12.21
C PRO A 27 -1.46 -8.69 12.30
N ALA A 28 -1.67 -7.88 13.33
CA ALA A 28 -0.94 -6.62 13.53
C ALA A 28 0.50 -6.80 14.05
N THR A 29 0.81 -7.93 14.70
CA THR A 29 2.15 -8.19 15.28
C THR A 29 3.14 -8.64 14.20
N GLY A 30 4.37 -8.10 14.21
CA GLY A 30 5.38 -8.38 13.19
C GLY A 30 5.60 -9.87 12.89
N PRO A 31 5.92 -10.76 13.86
CA PRO A 31 6.12 -12.18 13.58
C PRO A 31 4.88 -12.88 13.02
N ALA A 32 3.69 -12.58 13.55
CA ALA A 32 2.44 -13.16 13.08
C ALA A 32 2.07 -12.65 11.67
N PHE A 33 2.36 -11.36 11.38
CA PHE A 33 2.20 -10.78 10.04
C PHE A 33 3.03 -11.54 9.00
N PHE A 34 4.32 -11.77 9.28
CA PHE A 34 5.16 -12.58 8.40
C PHE A 34 4.62 -14.00 8.23
N TRP A 35 4.26 -14.66 9.33
CA TRP A 35 3.76 -16.04 9.30
C TRP A 35 2.45 -16.18 8.53
N HIS A 36 1.56 -15.18 8.61
CA HIS A 36 0.30 -15.16 7.85
C HIS A 36 0.54 -15.34 6.35
N TYR A 37 1.53 -14.66 5.79
CA TYR A 37 1.87 -14.77 4.37
C TYR A 37 2.75 -15.99 4.06
N ILE A 38 3.77 -16.27 4.88
CA ILE A 38 4.71 -17.38 4.67
C ILE A 38 3.97 -18.72 4.63
N ARG A 39 3.00 -18.92 5.52
CA ARG A 39 2.19 -20.15 5.55
C ARG A 39 1.50 -20.45 4.21
N GLN A 40 1.29 -19.44 3.41
CA GLN A 40 0.66 -19.53 2.09
C GLN A 40 1.63 -19.97 1.00
N ALA A 41 2.95 -19.83 1.20
CA ALA A 41 4.02 -20.17 0.27
C ALA A 41 5.04 -21.16 0.89
N LYS A 42 4.57 -22.08 1.76
CA LYS A 42 5.43 -23.01 2.53
C LYS A 42 6.40 -23.79 1.66
N LEU A 43 5.93 -24.31 0.53
CA LEU A 43 6.76 -25.12 -0.37
C LEU A 43 7.88 -24.31 -0.98
N ALA A 44 7.63 -23.07 -1.40
CA ALA A 44 8.65 -22.19 -1.96
C ALA A 44 9.75 -21.87 -0.94
N PHE A 45 9.37 -21.49 0.28
CA PHE A 45 10.34 -21.17 1.34
C PHE A 45 11.07 -22.40 1.86
N LEU A 46 10.40 -23.56 1.96
CA LEU A 46 11.06 -24.82 2.30
C LEU A 46 12.07 -25.24 1.22
N SER A 47 11.72 -25.06 -0.06
CA SER A 47 12.65 -25.31 -1.17
C SER A 47 13.87 -24.39 -1.10
N LEU A 48 13.69 -23.10 -0.83
CA LEU A 48 14.81 -22.16 -0.64
C LEU A 48 15.67 -22.51 0.58
N LEU A 49 15.07 -22.98 1.67
CA LEU A 49 15.82 -23.43 2.84
C LEU A 49 16.72 -24.64 2.49
N ILE A 50 16.18 -25.65 1.82
CA ILE A 50 16.91 -26.85 1.42
C ILE A 50 17.99 -26.50 0.38
N LEU A 51 17.63 -25.75 -0.65
CA LEU A 51 18.54 -25.34 -1.72
C LEU A 51 19.65 -24.43 -1.20
N GLY A 52 19.34 -23.47 -0.32
CA GLY A 52 20.33 -22.60 0.33
C GLY A 52 21.36 -23.40 1.14
N GLY A 53 20.89 -24.40 1.90
CA GLY A 53 21.78 -25.35 2.60
C GLY A 53 22.63 -26.19 1.63
N ALA A 54 22.01 -26.71 0.58
CA ALA A 54 22.72 -27.51 -0.43
C ALA A 54 23.79 -26.67 -1.17
N VAL A 55 23.50 -25.43 -1.54
CA VAL A 55 24.49 -24.51 -2.12
C VAL A 55 25.66 -24.31 -1.17
N ALA A 56 25.40 -24.10 0.14
CA ALA A 56 26.46 -23.93 1.13
C ALA A 56 27.38 -25.17 1.23
N LEU A 57 26.79 -26.35 1.24
CA LEU A 57 27.54 -27.63 1.30
C LEU A 57 28.37 -27.83 0.03
N VAL A 58 27.80 -27.58 -1.14
CA VAL A 58 28.52 -27.71 -2.43
C VAL A 58 29.65 -26.68 -2.52
N GLU A 59 29.44 -25.45 -2.06
CA GLU A 59 30.50 -24.44 -2.01
C GLU A 59 31.64 -24.83 -1.05
N ALA A 60 31.35 -25.45 0.09
CA ALA A 60 32.38 -25.97 0.98
C ALA A 60 33.14 -27.16 0.35
N ALA A 61 32.43 -28.06 -0.35
CA ALA A 61 33.03 -29.18 -1.07
C ALA A 61 34.00 -28.74 -2.17
N LEU A 62 33.78 -27.55 -2.82
CA LEU A 62 34.74 -27.02 -3.79
C LEU A 62 36.14 -26.82 -3.18
N PHE A 63 36.20 -26.27 -1.96
CA PHE A 63 37.48 -26.06 -1.29
C PHE A 63 38.10 -27.37 -0.83
N TYR A 64 37.30 -28.36 -0.44
CA TYR A 64 37.79 -29.72 -0.19
C TYR A 64 38.46 -30.31 -1.45
N TYR A 65 37.83 -30.17 -2.60
CA TYR A 65 38.40 -30.65 -3.86
C TYR A 65 39.64 -29.87 -4.30
N VAL A 66 39.68 -28.54 -4.01
CA VAL A 66 40.92 -27.76 -4.23
C VAL A 66 42.09 -28.33 -3.40
N GLY A 67 41.84 -28.62 -2.11
CA GLY A 67 42.85 -29.24 -1.25
C GLY A 67 43.30 -30.60 -1.78
N ARG A 68 42.32 -31.44 -2.14
CA ARG A 68 42.61 -32.78 -2.71
C ARG A 68 43.38 -32.69 -4.04
N LEU A 69 43.04 -31.74 -4.90
CA LEU A 69 43.76 -31.52 -6.15
C LEU A 69 45.21 -31.12 -5.88
N VAL A 70 45.48 -30.28 -4.89
CA VAL A 70 46.85 -29.90 -4.48
C VAL A 70 47.61 -31.12 -3.99
N ASP A 71 46.99 -32.01 -3.17
CA ASP A 71 47.63 -33.26 -2.70
C ASP A 71 47.92 -34.21 -3.87
N ILE A 72 47.01 -34.36 -4.83
CA ILE A 72 47.21 -35.17 -6.03
C ILE A 72 48.38 -34.61 -6.87
N LEU A 73 48.45 -33.27 -7.01
CA LEU A 73 49.56 -32.64 -7.76
C LEU A 73 50.92 -32.78 -7.07
N ASP A 74 50.94 -32.70 -5.73
CA ASP A 74 52.15 -32.85 -4.93
C ASP A 74 52.75 -34.29 -5.02
N LEU A 75 51.85 -35.28 -5.13
CA LEU A 75 52.23 -36.70 -5.23
C LEU A 75 52.43 -37.17 -6.70
N ALA A 76 52.02 -36.41 -7.68
CA ALA A 76 52.03 -36.80 -9.08
C ALA A 76 53.46 -36.80 -9.67
N ASP A 77 53.79 -37.87 -10.45
CA ASP A 77 55.01 -37.93 -11.23
C ASP A 77 54.90 -37.01 -12.47
N GLN A 78 55.50 -35.81 -12.37
CA GLN A 78 55.50 -34.83 -13.44
C GLN A 78 56.06 -35.34 -14.75
N ALA A 79 56.99 -36.34 -14.72
CA ALA A 79 57.58 -36.93 -15.92
C ALA A 79 56.59 -37.72 -16.77
N ARG A 80 55.46 -38.17 -16.16
CA ARG A 80 54.37 -38.92 -16.84
C ARG A 80 53.23 -38.03 -17.36
N GLY A 81 53.28 -36.72 -17.11
CA GLY A 81 52.26 -35.79 -17.56
C GLY A 81 50.83 -36.19 -17.13
N TRP A 82 49.89 -36.15 -18.07
CA TRP A 82 48.48 -36.51 -17.80
C TRP A 82 48.27 -37.95 -17.34
N ASP A 83 49.05 -38.88 -17.86
CA ASP A 83 48.96 -40.29 -17.48
C ASP A 83 49.38 -40.51 -16.01
N GLY A 84 50.34 -39.72 -15.52
CA GLY A 84 50.72 -39.72 -14.11
C GLY A 84 49.68 -39.14 -13.18
N LEU A 85 48.92 -38.14 -13.61
CA LEU A 85 47.82 -37.56 -12.85
C LEU A 85 46.60 -38.50 -12.80
N VAL A 86 46.24 -39.08 -13.93
CA VAL A 86 45.02 -39.93 -14.04
C VAL A 86 45.26 -41.32 -13.47
N ALA A 87 46.50 -41.81 -13.46
CA ALA A 87 46.85 -43.13 -12.91
C ALA A 87 46.54 -43.21 -11.41
N GLY A 88 45.45 -43.89 -11.06
CA GLY A 88 44.95 -44.06 -9.68
C GLY A 88 44.01 -42.99 -9.17
N ASN A 89 43.94 -41.77 -9.77
CA ASN A 89 43.11 -40.68 -9.31
C ASN A 89 41.97 -40.31 -10.28
N GLY A 90 41.80 -40.99 -11.40
CA GLY A 90 40.89 -40.64 -12.48
C GLY A 90 39.43 -40.54 -12.02
N THR A 91 38.96 -41.47 -11.16
CA THR A 91 37.59 -41.46 -10.61
C THR A 91 37.33 -40.25 -9.73
N GLU A 92 38.34 -39.86 -8.90
CA GLU A 92 38.22 -38.70 -8.01
C GLU A 92 38.20 -37.38 -8.84
N LEU A 93 39.02 -37.27 -9.87
CA LEU A 93 39.01 -36.11 -10.78
C LEU A 93 37.72 -35.98 -11.55
N VAL A 94 37.12 -37.09 -12.01
CA VAL A 94 35.79 -37.07 -12.65
C VAL A 94 34.71 -36.68 -11.65
N LEU A 95 34.77 -37.19 -10.42
CA LEU A 95 33.79 -36.80 -9.37
C LEU A 95 33.88 -35.31 -9.05
N MET A 96 35.11 -34.74 -8.94
CA MET A 96 35.33 -33.31 -8.78
C MET A 96 34.66 -32.51 -9.91
N LEU A 97 34.87 -32.95 -11.16
CA LEU A 97 34.29 -32.31 -12.33
C LEU A 97 32.75 -32.33 -12.30
N VAL A 98 32.15 -33.47 -11.95
CA VAL A 98 30.70 -33.67 -11.83
C VAL A 98 30.13 -32.76 -10.72
N VAL A 99 30.79 -32.63 -9.59
CA VAL A 99 30.33 -31.77 -8.49
C VAL A 99 30.49 -30.30 -8.87
N VAL A 100 31.63 -29.89 -9.45
CA VAL A 100 31.90 -28.48 -9.79
C VAL A 100 31.02 -27.99 -10.93
N LEU A 101 30.90 -28.74 -12.02
CA LEU A 101 30.13 -28.33 -13.21
C LEU A 101 28.67 -28.76 -13.18
N GLY A 102 28.38 -29.97 -12.67
CA GLY A 102 27.02 -30.52 -12.67
C GLY A 102 26.20 -30.11 -11.44
N LEU A 103 26.61 -30.62 -10.27
CA LEU A 103 25.80 -30.44 -9.05
C LEU A 103 25.72 -28.98 -8.62
N ARG A 104 26.83 -28.24 -8.66
CA ARG A 104 26.86 -26.82 -8.31
C ARG A 104 25.95 -26.01 -9.23
N PHE A 105 26.05 -26.22 -10.55
CA PHE A 105 25.20 -25.54 -11.51
C PHE A 105 23.73 -25.82 -11.26
N LEU A 106 23.37 -27.11 -11.08
CA LEU A 106 21.99 -27.53 -10.86
C LEU A 106 21.38 -26.90 -9.62
N VAL A 107 22.09 -26.98 -8.47
CA VAL A 107 21.56 -26.46 -7.20
C VAL A 107 21.43 -24.93 -7.22
N THR A 108 22.45 -24.25 -7.77
CA THR A 108 22.41 -22.78 -7.91
C THR A 108 21.30 -22.34 -8.84
N TRP A 109 21.15 -23.03 -9.98
CA TRP A 109 20.10 -22.72 -10.96
C TRP A 109 18.69 -22.96 -10.37
N LEU A 110 18.47 -24.09 -9.68
CA LEU A 110 17.19 -24.38 -9.01
C LEU A 110 16.87 -23.33 -7.95
N SER A 111 17.88 -22.92 -7.14
CA SER A 111 17.70 -21.86 -6.14
C SER A 111 17.28 -20.54 -6.78
N ALA A 112 17.95 -20.13 -7.86
CA ALA A 112 17.64 -18.91 -8.60
C ALA A 112 16.24 -18.97 -9.23
N VAL A 113 15.83 -20.11 -9.81
CA VAL A 113 14.51 -20.24 -10.42
C VAL A 113 13.39 -20.15 -9.37
N VAL A 114 13.53 -20.83 -8.22
CA VAL A 114 12.53 -20.74 -7.13
C VAL A 114 12.46 -19.30 -6.59
N GLU A 115 13.60 -18.65 -6.39
CA GLU A 115 13.64 -17.26 -5.92
C GLU A 115 12.98 -16.30 -6.90
N GLU A 116 13.41 -16.29 -8.16
CA GLU A 116 12.99 -15.28 -9.13
C GLU A 116 11.58 -15.57 -9.67
N GLN A 117 11.24 -16.83 -9.97
CA GLN A 117 9.98 -17.17 -10.62
C GLN A 117 8.84 -17.36 -9.60
N THR A 118 9.11 -17.98 -8.44
CA THR A 118 8.05 -18.28 -7.47
C THR A 118 7.94 -17.19 -6.41
N VAL A 119 9.06 -16.76 -5.81
CA VAL A 119 9.01 -15.79 -4.70
C VAL A 119 8.87 -14.37 -5.22
N ASN A 120 9.76 -13.90 -6.09
CA ASN A 120 9.74 -12.51 -6.54
C ASN A 120 8.49 -12.20 -7.39
N LEU A 121 8.09 -13.10 -8.28
CA LEU A 121 6.89 -12.91 -9.10
C LEU A 121 5.60 -13.29 -8.34
N GLY A 122 5.57 -14.47 -7.72
CA GLY A 122 4.36 -14.99 -7.07
C GLY A 122 4.11 -14.37 -5.69
N PHE A 123 5.03 -14.58 -4.75
CA PHE A 123 4.81 -14.24 -3.34
C PHE A 123 4.72 -12.73 -3.10
N TYR A 124 5.58 -11.91 -3.73
CA TYR A 124 5.53 -10.44 -3.54
C TYR A 124 4.19 -9.88 -4.02
N ASN A 125 3.69 -10.37 -5.16
CA ASN A 125 2.41 -9.91 -5.70
C ASN A 125 1.22 -10.49 -4.92
N LEU A 126 1.32 -11.68 -4.33
CA LEU A 126 0.31 -12.22 -3.41
C LEU A 126 0.13 -11.30 -2.20
N VAL A 127 1.22 -10.91 -1.55
CA VAL A 127 1.15 -9.99 -0.39
C VAL A 127 0.56 -8.65 -0.80
N ARG A 128 1.00 -8.07 -1.93
CA ARG A 128 0.47 -6.80 -2.46
C ARG A 128 -1.01 -6.87 -2.76
N TRP A 129 -1.44 -7.95 -3.43
CA TRP A 129 -2.84 -8.14 -3.79
C TRP A 129 -3.75 -8.26 -2.58
N GLN A 130 -3.37 -9.09 -1.61
CA GLN A 130 -4.15 -9.27 -0.39
C GLN A 130 -4.19 -7.99 0.45
N ALA A 131 -3.06 -7.29 0.56
CA ALA A 131 -2.99 -5.98 1.20
C ALA A 131 -3.91 -4.95 0.50
N TYR A 132 -3.87 -4.87 -0.83
CA TYR A 132 -4.77 -4.01 -1.61
C TYR A 132 -6.23 -4.40 -1.41
N ALA A 133 -6.55 -5.69 -1.53
CA ALA A 133 -7.91 -6.20 -1.40
C ALA A 133 -8.51 -5.94 0.00
N HIS A 134 -7.70 -5.98 1.05
CA HIS A 134 -8.13 -5.62 2.40
C HIS A 134 -8.31 -4.10 2.55
N VAL A 135 -7.31 -3.33 2.13
CA VAL A 135 -7.30 -1.87 2.30
C VAL A 135 -8.44 -1.20 1.52
N VAL A 136 -8.73 -1.63 0.29
CA VAL A 136 -9.83 -1.03 -0.50
C VAL A 136 -11.21 -1.23 0.12
N ARG A 137 -11.37 -2.19 1.02
CA ARG A 137 -12.61 -2.47 1.76
C ARG A 137 -12.72 -1.68 3.07
N GLN A 138 -11.71 -0.88 3.44
CA GLN A 138 -11.76 -0.02 4.61
C GLN A 138 -12.85 1.06 4.47
N ASN A 139 -13.32 1.57 5.60
CA ASN A 139 -14.31 2.64 5.63
C ASN A 139 -13.74 3.99 5.18
N LEU A 140 -14.61 4.95 4.90
CA LEU A 140 -14.23 6.28 4.41
C LEU A 140 -13.29 7.01 5.37
N SER A 141 -13.49 6.88 6.69
CA SER A 141 -12.64 7.55 7.69
C SER A 141 -11.18 7.10 7.64
N PHE A 142 -10.91 5.86 7.26
CA PHE A 142 -9.56 5.35 7.07
C PHE A 142 -8.81 6.17 6.00
N PHE A 143 -9.46 6.42 4.86
CA PHE A 143 -8.86 7.19 3.76
C PHE A 143 -8.80 8.70 4.02
N GLN A 144 -9.68 9.23 4.89
CA GLN A 144 -9.66 10.63 5.29
C GLN A 144 -8.54 10.94 6.31
N ASN A 145 -8.11 9.96 7.10
CA ASN A 145 -7.11 10.12 8.14
C ASN A 145 -5.67 9.90 7.66
N ASP A 146 -5.48 9.29 6.49
CA ASP A 146 -4.15 8.99 5.92
C ASP A 146 -4.06 9.48 4.47
N PHE A 147 -2.90 9.92 4.04
CA PHE A 147 -2.67 10.34 2.64
C PHE A 147 -2.72 9.15 1.69
N ALA A 148 -3.48 9.25 0.59
CA ALA A 148 -3.63 8.20 -0.41
C ALA A 148 -2.28 7.69 -0.96
N GLY A 149 -1.32 8.59 -1.21
CA GLY A 149 0.04 8.22 -1.63
C GLY A 149 0.80 7.41 -0.57
N SER A 150 0.61 7.70 0.72
CA SER A 150 1.20 6.94 1.83
C SER A 150 0.60 5.54 1.90
N ILE A 151 -0.73 5.43 1.79
CA ILE A 151 -1.45 4.14 1.76
C ILE A 151 -0.96 3.29 0.59
N ALA A 152 -0.94 3.84 -0.62
CA ALA A 152 -0.48 3.16 -1.82
C ALA A 152 0.98 2.69 -1.70
N SER A 153 1.87 3.54 -1.17
CA SER A 153 3.27 3.21 -0.93
C SER A 153 3.43 2.05 0.06
N LYS A 154 2.70 2.06 1.19
CA LYS A 154 2.75 0.99 2.19
C LYS A 154 2.22 -0.34 1.65
N VAL A 155 1.13 -0.32 0.89
CA VAL A 155 0.59 -1.51 0.20
C VAL A 155 1.61 -2.06 -0.79
N TRP A 156 2.22 -1.20 -1.61
CA TRP A 156 3.22 -1.63 -2.59
C TRP A 156 4.48 -2.20 -1.96
N GLN A 157 5.01 -1.52 -0.93
CA GLN A 157 6.23 -1.92 -0.24
C GLN A 157 6.07 -3.19 0.60
N SER A 158 4.85 -3.51 1.08
CA SER A 158 4.60 -4.67 1.94
C SER A 158 5.09 -5.98 1.31
N GLY A 159 4.83 -6.20 0.02
CA GLY A 159 5.24 -7.41 -0.69
C GLY A 159 6.75 -7.57 -0.75
N GLY A 160 7.46 -6.51 -1.16
CA GLY A 160 8.92 -6.50 -1.18
C GLY A 160 9.53 -6.63 0.21
N ALA A 161 9.02 -5.89 1.19
CA ALA A 161 9.56 -5.92 2.54
C ALA A 161 9.47 -7.30 3.20
N VAL A 162 8.34 -8.01 3.04
CA VAL A 162 8.17 -9.37 3.58
C VAL A 162 9.01 -10.37 2.79
N GLY A 163 8.99 -10.30 1.45
CA GLY A 163 9.73 -11.20 0.59
C GLY A 163 11.24 -11.06 0.73
N ASP A 164 11.77 -9.83 0.61
CA ASP A 164 13.21 -9.55 0.73
C ASP A 164 13.74 -9.94 2.12
N PHE A 165 12.93 -9.72 3.18
CA PHE A 165 13.30 -10.18 4.52
C PHE A 165 13.49 -11.69 4.56
N MET A 166 12.55 -12.45 4.00
CA MET A 166 12.60 -13.91 3.99
C MET A 166 13.72 -14.44 3.09
N VAL A 167 13.90 -13.87 1.90
CA VAL A 167 15.00 -14.24 1.00
C VAL A 167 16.35 -13.96 1.68
N ALA A 168 16.54 -12.78 2.28
CA ALA A 168 17.78 -12.46 2.99
C ALA A 168 18.01 -13.38 4.19
N LEU A 169 16.96 -13.76 4.93
CA LEU A 169 17.07 -14.70 6.03
C LEU A 169 17.54 -16.10 5.55
N LEU A 170 16.99 -16.59 4.46
CA LEU A 170 17.29 -17.93 3.95
C LEU A 170 18.57 -17.98 3.12
N GLN A 171 18.79 -17.02 2.24
CA GLN A 171 19.93 -17.04 1.34
C GLN A 171 21.21 -16.41 1.90
N VAL A 172 21.09 -15.59 2.95
CA VAL A 172 22.27 -14.98 3.57
C VAL A 172 22.50 -15.56 4.95
N VAL A 173 21.55 -15.42 5.88
CA VAL A 173 21.80 -15.84 7.28
C VAL A 173 21.88 -17.36 7.39
N TRP A 174 20.91 -18.08 6.83
CA TRP A 174 20.89 -19.55 6.85
C TRP A 174 22.07 -20.14 6.07
N PHE A 175 22.30 -19.67 4.83
CA PHE A 175 23.44 -20.09 4.02
C PHE A 175 24.77 -19.94 4.76
N ILE A 176 25.03 -18.77 5.36
CA ILE A 176 26.27 -18.52 6.11
C ILE A 176 26.36 -19.38 7.36
N ALA A 177 25.24 -19.62 8.06
CA ALA A 177 25.23 -20.50 9.23
C ALA A 177 25.61 -21.95 8.84
N VAL A 178 25.00 -22.49 7.78
CA VAL A 178 25.34 -23.82 7.26
C VAL A 178 26.79 -23.88 6.83
N TYR A 179 27.27 -22.87 6.08
CA TYR A 179 28.66 -22.81 5.62
C TYR A 179 29.66 -22.73 6.79
N ALA A 180 29.38 -21.94 7.81
CA ALA A 180 30.24 -21.79 9.00
C ALA A 180 30.32 -23.10 9.80
N ILE A 181 29.17 -23.78 10.00
CA ILE A 181 29.12 -25.08 10.66
C ILE A 181 29.90 -26.13 9.85
N THR A 182 29.68 -26.17 8.53
CA THR A 182 30.40 -27.08 7.63
C THR A 182 31.90 -26.82 7.65
N THR A 183 32.32 -25.54 7.60
CA THR A 183 33.73 -25.15 7.70
C THR A 183 34.34 -25.64 9.02
N LEU A 184 33.64 -25.42 10.14
CA LEU A 184 34.10 -25.85 11.45
C LEU A 184 34.27 -27.39 11.51
N VAL A 185 33.29 -28.13 11.04
CA VAL A 185 33.35 -29.62 11.01
C VAL A 185 34.49 -30.11 10.14
N LEU A 186 34.60 -29.65 8.90
CA LEU A 186 35.59 -30.11 7.96
C LEU A 186 37.03 -29.76 8.39
N VAL A 187 37.24 -28.56 8.92
CA VAL A 187 38.56 -28.16 9.42
C VAL A 187 38.93 -28.90 10.71
N SER A 188 37.94 -29.21 11.56
CA SER A 188 38.19 -30.04 12.78
C SER A 188 38.56 -31.48 12.46
N GLN A 189 38.11 -32.02 11.33
CA GLN A 189 38.47 -33.36 10.87
C GLN A 189 39.94 -33.45 10.42
N LEU A 190 40.53 -32.33 9.95
CA LEU A 190 41.98 -32.28 9.66
C LEU A 190 42.81 -32.27 10.93
N ASP A 191 42.52 -31.35 11.82
CA ASP A 191 43.13 -31.24 13.16
C ASP A 191 42.20 -30.44 14.09
N TRP A 192 41.97 -30.94 15.29
CA TRP A 192 41.10 -30.32 16.28
C TRP A 192 41.56 -28.91 16.69
N ARG A 193 42.87 -28.61 16.63
CA ARG A 193 43.44 -27.29 16.98
C ARG A 193 43.00 -26.26 15.95
N LEU A 194 42.96 -26.58 14.66
CA LEU A 194 42.44 -25.71 13.61
C LEU A 194 40.95 -25.49 13.81
N GLY A 195 40.18 -26.54 14.12
CA GLY A 195 38.76 -26.41 14.44
C GLY A 195 38.50 -25.46 15.61
N THR A 196 39.30 -25.59 16.69
CA THR A 196 39.21 -24.70 17.87
C THR A 196 39.50 -23.24 17.50
N ALA A 197 40.52 -22.98 16.67
CA ALA A 197 40.85 -21.62 16.23
C ALA A 197 39.72 -21.01 15.38
N VAL A 198 39.10 -21.79 14.49
CA VAL A 198 37.92 -21.34 13.70
C VAL A 198 36.72 -21.09 14.61
N ALA A 199 36.47 -21.97 15.61
CA ALA A 199 35.39 -21.77 16.57
C ALA A 199 35.55 -20.48 17.38
N ILE A 200 36.77 -20.19 17.88
CA ILE A 200 37.09 -18.94 18.57
C ILE A 200 36.82 -17.72 17.69
N TRP A 201 37.22 -17.80 16.41
CA TRP A 201 36.97 -16.74 15.46
C TRP A 201 35.48 -16.50 15.23
N ILE A 202 34.68 -17.57 14.99
CA ILE A 202 33.23 -17.47 14.83
C ILE A 202 32.57 -16.88 16.10
N ALA A 203 33.01 -17.32 17.28
CA ALA A 203 32.52 -16.78 18.55
C ALA A 203 32.84 -15.28 18.72
N ALA A 204 34.08 -14.87 18.42
CA ALA A 204 34.51 -13.48 18.47
C ALA A 204 33.72 -12.61 17.46
N PHE A 205 33.50 -13.14 16.23
CA PHE A 205 32.66 -12.49 15.25
C PHE A 205 31.21 -12.32 15.76
N SER A 206 30.64 -13.37 16.34
CA SER A 206 29.27 -13.34 16.90
C SER A 206 29.16 -12.32 18.05
N ALA A 207 30.16 -12.24 18.91
CA ALA A 207 30.24 -11.23 19.98
C ALA A 207 30.32 -9.80 19.41
N LEU A 208 31.11 -9.61 18.35
CA LEU A 208 31.22 -8.33 17.66
C LEU A 208 29.87 -7.94 17.00
N ALA A 209 29.22 -8.90 16.36
CA ALA A 209 27.90 -8.69 15.78
C ALA A 209 26.87 -8.33 16.85
N TRP A 210 26.83 -9.05 17.98
CA TRP A 210 25.95 -8.76 19.12
C TRP A 210 26.17 -7.35 19.70
N TYR A 211 27.41 -6.88 19.73
CA TYR A 211 27.73 -5.52 20.18
C TYR A 211 27.29 -4.42 19.19
N TYR A 212 27.52 -4.64 17.88
CA TYR A 212 27.31 -3.59 16.87
C TYR A 212 25.90 -3.57 16.28
N VAL A 213 25.23 -4.70 16.11
CA VAL A 213 23.91 -4.76 15.45
C VAL A 213 22.86 -3.88 16.14
N PRO A 214 22.70 -3.90 17.47
CA PRO A 214 21.74 -3.00 18.14
C PRO A 214 22.07 -1.51 17.93
N ARG A 215 23.36 -1.15 17.93
CA ARG A 215 23.82 0.23 17.69
C ARG A 215 23.56 0.69 16.26
N MET A 216 23.82 -0.17 15.31
CA MET A 216 23.51 0.09 13.90
C MET A 216 22.00 0.28 13.71
N ARG A 217 21.18 -0.59 14.32
CA ARG A 217 19.72 -0.51 14.29
C ARG A 217 19.21 0.84 14.82
N SER A 218 19.63 1.25 15.99
CA SER A 218 19.22 2.53 16.59
C SER A 218 19.62 3.73 15.74
N ARG A 219 20.87 3.76 15.23
CA ARG A 219 21.36 4.86 14.40
C ARG A 219 20.74 4.88 13.00
N SER A 220 20.44 3.71 12.45
CA SER A 220 19.71 3.59 11.18
C SER A 220 18.26 4.07 11.32
N ALA A 221 17.60 3.77 12.43
CA ALA A 221 16.26 4.27 12.73
C ALA A 221 16.23 5.80 12.84
N ALA A 222 17.18 6.40 13.56
CA ALA A 222 17.30 7.85 13.65
C ALA A 222 17.57 8.52 12.29
N ALA A 223 18.39 7.91 11.44
CA ALA A 223 18.64 8.40 10.09
C ALA A 223 17.38 8.29 9.21
N ALA A 224 16.61 7.21 9.33
CA ALA A 224 15.34 7.04 8.61
C ALA A 224 14.28 8.04 9.05
N GLU A 225 14.19 8.35 10.34
CA GLU A 225 13.27 9.37 10.88
C GLU A 225 13.59 10.76 10.32
N THR A 226 14.86 11.17 10.34
CA THR A 226 15.28 12.46 9.78
C THR A 226 15.11 12.51 8.27
N ALA A 227 15.32 11.41 7.54
CA ALA A 227 15.02 11.30 6.11
C ALA A 227 13.53 11.50 5.81
N SER A 228 12.66 10.88 6.61
CA SER A 228 11.20 11.03 6.47
C SER A 228 10.75 12.46 6.75
N ALA A 229 11.29 13.10 7.78
CA ALA A 229 11.02 14.50 8.10
C ALA A 229 11.49 15.45 6.98
N LEU A 230 12.66 15.19 6.38
CA LEU A 230 13.16 15.95 5.23
C LEU A 230 12.25 15.75 4.01
N THR A 231 11.90 14.50 3.70
CA THR A 231 10.97 14.18 2.60
C THR A 231 9.63 14.90 2.79
N GLY A 232 9.09 14.92 4.02
CA GLY A 232 7.88 15.66 4.34
C GLY A 232 7.97 17.15 4.01
N ARG A 233 9.09 17.81 4.33
CA ARG A 233 9.31 19.23 3.99
C ARG A 233 9.38 19.47 2.47
N VAL A 234 10.05 18.58 1.75
CA VAL A 234 10.15 18.67 0.28
C VAL A 234 8.79 18.45 -0.38
N VAL A 235 8.03 17.46 0.09
CA VAL A 235 6.65 17.20 -0.39
C VAL A 235 5.74 18.38 -0.10
N ASP A 236 5.81 18.98 1.09
CA ASP A 236 5.03 20.17 1.45
C ASP A 236 5.34 21.33 0.48
N SER A 237 6.63 21.60 0.22
CA SER A 237 7.05 22.64 -0.73
C SER A 237 6.50 22.40 -2.14
N PHE A 238 6.53 21.16 -2.64
CA PHE A 238 6.04 20.83 -3.99
C PHE A 238 4.52 20.79 -4.07
N SER A 239 3.83 20.32 -3.03
CA SER A 239 2.38 20.30 -2.97
C SER A 239 1.79 21.71 -2.94
N ASN A 240 2.49 22.66 -2.33
CA ASN A 240 2.10 24.06 -2.21
C ASN A 240 2.94 24.97 -3.11
N ILE A 241 3.45 24.45 -4.23
CA ILE A 241 4.39 25.19 -5.09
C ILE A 241 3.82 26.52 -5.60
N GLN A 242 2.52 26.59 -5.84
CA GLN A 242 1.87 27.83 -6.26
C GLN A 242 1.95 28.91 -5.18
N THR A 243 1.65 28.56 -3.93
CA THR A 243 1.77 29.46 -2.78
C THR A 243 3.22 29.90 -2.59
N LEU A 244 4.15 28.96 -2.69
CA LEU A 244 5.58 29.25 -2.56
C LEU A 244 6.08 30.17 -3.69
N LYS A 245 5.60 30.00 -4.92
CA LYS A 245 5.93 30.88 -6.05
C LYS A 245 5.32 32.26 -5.94
N LEU A 246 4.13 32.39 -5.34
CA LEU A 246 3.43 33.67 -5.18
C LEU A 246 3.92 34.48 -3.97
N PHE A 247 4.22 33.83 -2.86
CA PHE A 247 4.47 34.49 -1.57
C PHE A 247 5.84 34.12 -0.96
N GLY A 248 6.53 33.11 -1.49
CA GLY A 248 7.77 32.59 -0.92
C GLY A 248 8.97 33.53 -1.14
N SER A 249 9.82 33.64 -0.13
CA SER A 249 11.16 34.23 -0.26
C SER A 249 12.17 33.12 -0.42
N ARG A 250 12.94 33.12 -1.51
CA ARG A 250 13.98 32.09 -1.79
C ARG A 250 14.85 31.80 -0.57
N ASP A 251 15.36 32.84 0.08
CA ASP A 251 16.27 32.69 1.21
C ASP A 251 15.61 32.08 2.45
N HIS A 252 14.32 32.28 2.64
CA HIS A 252 13.59 31.71 3.77
C HIS A 252 13.28 30.23 3.54
N ASP A 253 12.80 29.90 2.37
CA ASP A 253 12.39 28.54 2.00
C ASP A 253 13.60 27.63 1.86
N ASP A 254 14.68 28.10 1.22
CA ASP A 254 15.94 27.37 1.14
C ASP A 254 16.51 27.07 2.54
N ARG A 255 16.46 28.03 3.49
CA ARG A 255 16.91 27.80 4.87
C ARG A 255 16.02 26.81 5.61
N PHE A 256 14.71 26.79 5.34
CA PHE A 256 13.80 25.83 5.95
C PHE A 256 14.10 24.38 5.53
N VAL A 257 14.28 24.17 4.24
CA VAL A 257 14.61 22.84 3.69
C VAL A 257 16.05 22.45 4.07
N ARG A 258 17.01 23.39 4.00
CA ARG A 258 18.41 23.16 4.37
C ARG A 258 18.59 22.67 5.82
N ARG A 259 17.85 23.25 6.77
CA ARG A 259 17.83 22.72 8.16
C ARG A 259 17.40 21.24 8.22
N GLY A 260 16.50 20.81 7.34
CA GLY A 260 16.13 19.41 7.20
C GLY A 260 17.29 18.55 6.71
N PHE A 261 18.04 19.03 5.70
CA PHE A 261 19.26 18.38 5.22
C PHE A 261 20.36 18.31 6.28
N ASP A 262 20.58 19.40 7.02
CA ASP A 262 21.59 19.44 8.08
C ASP A 262 21.32 18.39 9.16
N ASN A 263 20.07 18.24 9.59
CA ASN A 263 19.66 17.20 10.55
C ASN A 263 19.85 15.79 10.00
N PHE A 264 19.45 15.56 8.76
CA PHE A 264 19.63 14.28 8.09
C PHE A 264 21.12 13.93 7.94
N LEU A 265 21.94 14.87 7.49
CA LEU A 265 23.39 14.68 7.35
C LEU A 265 24.07 14.38 8.68
N ALA A 266 23.67 15.03 9.77
CA ALA A 266 24.19 14.75 11.11
C ALA A 266 23.90 13.30 11.56
N ALA A 267 22.65 12.84 11.35
CA ALA A 267 22.25 11.47 11.63
C ALA A 267 22.99 10.45 10.74
N MET A 268 23.08 10.73 9.45
CA MET A 268 23.82 9.89 8.49
C MET A 268 25.31 9.83 8.78
N THR A 269 25.93 10.93 9.20
CA THR A 269 27.34 10.96 9.63
C THR A 269 27.56 10.05 10.83
N THR A 270 26.65 10.07 11.79
CA THR A 270 26.73 9.20 12.98
C THR A 270 26.59 7.72 12.61
N LEU A 271 25.70 7.40 11.70
CA LEU A 271 25.55 6.05 11.14
C LEU A 271 26.81 5.63 10.37
N ALA A 272 27.31 6.49 9.48
CA ALA A 272 28.51 6.23 8.67
C ALA A 272 29.74 5.95 9.54
N ARG A 273 29.98 6.73 10.59
CA ARG A 273 31.07 6.48 11.54
C ARG A 273 30.94 5.11 12.21
N THR A 274 29.71 4.67 12.53
CA THR A 274 29.47 3.33 13.07
C THR A 274 29.82 2.25 12.08
N LEU A 275 29.39 2.40 10.82
CA LEU A 275 29.68 1.45 9.74
C LEU A 275 31.19 1.33 9.48
N VAL A 276 31.90 2.45 9.51
CA VAL A 276 33.38 2.44 9.43
C VAL A 276 33.98 1.67 10.62
N GLY A 277 33.53 1.95 11.84
CA GLY A 277 34.00 1.24 13.04
C GLY A 277 33.77 -0.27 12.96
N VAL A 278 32.58 -0.69 12.51
CA VAL A 278 32.26 -2.11 12.28
C VAL A 278 33.20 -2.74 11.26
N ARG A 279 33.35 -2.12 10.09
CA ARG A 279 34.21 -2.64 9.02
C ARG A 279 35.65 -2.77 9.46
N THR A 280 36.17 -1.77 10.17
CA THR A 280 37.54 -1.80 10.69
C THR A 280 37.71 -2.91 11.74
N ALA A 281 36.83 -3.01 12.73
CA ALA A 281 36.89 -4.04 13.76
C ALA A 281 36.80 -5.46 13.16
N MET A 282 35.90 -5.66 12.21
CA MET A 282 35.77 -6.94 11.50
C MET A 282 36.98 -7.27 10.64
N GLY A 283 37.50 -6.27 9.91
CA GLY A 283 38.72 -6.44 9.12
C GLY A 283 39.93 -6.83 9.97
N MET A 284 40.13 -6.18 11.11
CA MET A 284 41.20 -6.51 12.06
C MET A 284 41.01 -7.92 12.66
N LEU A 285 39.80 -8.24 13.17
CA LEU A 285 39.50 -9.56 13.72
C LEU A 285 39.76 -10.66 12.70
N SER A 286 39.29 -10.48 11.48
CA SER A 286 39.44 -11.46 10.42
C SER A 286 40.87 -11.57 9.91
N GLY A 287 41.58 -10.44 9.81
CA GLY A 287 43.00 -10.43 9.46
C GLY A 287 43.86 -11.22 10.46
N LEU A 288 43.62 -10.99 11.75
CA LEU A 288 44.27 -11.75 12.84
C LEU A 288 43.90 -13.24 12.79
N ALA A 289 42.64 -13.57 12.57
CA ALA A 289 42.18 -14.95 12.46
C ALA A 289 42.83 -15.67 11.25
N ILE A 290 42.83 -15.05 10.07
CA ILE A 290 43.43 -15.63 8.85
C ILE A 290 44.92 -15.85 9.08
N ALA A 291 45.65 -14.87 9.62
CA ALA A 291 47.08 -14.97 9.91
C ALA A 291 47.36 -16.05 10.96
N GLY A 292 46.58 -16.08 12.07
CA GLY A 292 46.75 -17.06 13.13
C GLY A 292 46.42 -18.50 12.71
N ILE A 293 45.29 -18.71 12.01
CA ILE A 293 44.90 -20.02 11.49
C ILE A 293 45.88 -20.47 10.41
N GLY A 294 46.34 -19.56 9.54
CA GLY A 294 47.34 -19.84 8.51
C GLY A 294 48.69 -20.25 9.11
N ALA A 295 49.16 -19.50 10.10
CA ALA A 295 50.41 -19.84 10.81
C ALA A 295 50.31 -21.21 11.53
N LEU A 296 49.16 -21.49 12.17
CA LEU A 296 48.91 -22.78 12.82
C LEU A 296 48.87 -23.92 11.79
N ALA A 297 48.22 -23.72 10.63
CA ALA A 297 48.15 -24.71 9.57
C ALA A 297 49.55 -25.02 9.02
N VAL A 298 50.37 -24.00 8.77
CA VAL A 298 51.79 -24.17 8.33
C VAL A 298 52.60 -24.90 9.42
N HIS A 299 52.42 -24.55 10.69
CA HIS A 299 53.07 -25.23 11.81
C HIS A 299 52.71 -26.72 11.88
N LEU A 300 51.44 -27.07 11.73
CA LEU A 300 50.99 -28.49 11.72
C LEU A 300 51.52 -29.23 10.50
N TRP A 301 51.67 -28.58 9.35
CA TRP A 301 52.30 -29.13 8.17
C TRP A 301 53.78 -29.43 8.41
N THR A 302 54.55 -28.52 9.04
CA THR A 302 55.95 -28.76 9.37
C THR A 302 56.13 -29.95 10.34
N GLN A 303 55.10 -30.28 11.11
CA GLN A 303 55.09 -31.45 11.97
C GLN A 303 54.62 -32.74 11.24
N GLY A 304 54.24 -32.67 9.97
CA GLY A 304 53.73 -33.78 9.19
C GLY A 304 52.33 -34.26 9.57
N LEU A 305 51.56 -33.42 10.32
CA LEU A 305 50.22 -33.75 10.80
C LEU A 305 49.12 -33.45 9.77
N ILE A 306 49.38 -32.54 8.84
CA ILE A 306 48.48 -32.22 7.71
C ILE A 306 49.27 -32.13 6.41
N SER A 307 48.59 -32.35 5.26
CA SER A 307 49.16 -32.26 3.93
C SER A 307 49.25 -30.78 3.43
N VAL A 308 49.95 -30.54 2.37
CA VAL A 308 49.97 -29.26 1.66
C VAL A 308 48.55 -28.87 1.20
N GLY A 309 47.80 -29.83 0.67
CA GLY A 309 46.41 -29.66 0.32
C GLY A 309 45.53 -29.34 1.52
N GLY A 310 45.82 -29.87 2.70
CA GLY A 310 45.14 -29.54 3.96
C GLY A 310 45.36 -28.05 4.36
N VAL A 311 46.56 -27.50 4.14
CA VAL A 311 46.81 -26.06 4.33
C VAL A 311 46.00 -25.23 3.34
N ALA A 312 46.06 -25.58 2.03
CA ALA A 312 45.33 -24.87 0.98
C ALA A 312 43.81 -24.91 1.21
N PHE A 313 43.27 -26.06 1.59
CA PHE A 313 41.87 -26.26 1.95
C PHE A 313 41.44 -25.38 3.14
N THR A 314 42.20 -25.41 4.24
CA THR A 314 41.93 -24.61 5.44
C THR A 314 41.89 -23.12 5.11
N LEU A 315 42.90 -22.61 4.43
CA LEU A 315 42.99 -21.21 4.04
C LEU A 315 41.85 -20.81 3.07
N GLY A 316 41.53 -21.67 2.10
CA GLY A 316 40.43 -21.46 1.17
C GLY A 316 39.07 -21.31 1.90
N LEU A 317 38.73 -22.22 2.80
CA LEU A 317 37.51 -22.17 3.60
C LEU A 317 37.45 -20.91 4.50
N VAL A 318 38.56 -20.60 5.18
CA VAL A 318 38.63 -19.44 6.09
C VAL A 318 38.51 -18.12 5.32
N LEU A 319 39.17 -17.97 4.17
CA LEU A 319 39.04 -16.82 3.29
C LEU A 319 37.61 -16.65 2.75
N ARG A 320 36.98 -17.77 2.36
CA ARG A 320 35.59 -17.75 1.90
C ARG A 320 34.64 -17.34 3.02
N LEU A 321 34.79 -17.93 4.21
CA LEU A 321 34.01 -17.57 5.39
C LEU A 321 34.16 -16.10 5.76
N TYR A 322 35.38 -15.54 5.69
CA TYR A 322 35.61 -14.12 5.87
C TYR A 322 34.77 -13.25 4.92
N ASN A 323 34.81 -13.57 3.62
CA ASN A 323 34.03 -12.85 2.61
C ASN A 323 32.50 -12.94 2.87
N LEU A 324 32.01 -14.12 3.29
CA LEU A 324 30.61 -14.35 3.61
C LEU A 324 30.17 -13.56 4.85
N LEU A 325 30.98 -13.57 5.91
CA LEU A 325 30.71 -12.79 7.14
C LEU A 325 30.68 -11.29 6.87
N GLY A 326 31.59 -10.79 5.99
CA GLY A 326 31.56 -9.40 5.53
C GLY A 326 30.28 -9.04 4.77
N ARG A 327 29.79 -9.93 3.89
CA ARG A 327 28.51 -9.76 3.20
C ARG A 327 27.33 -9.76 4.17
N MET A 328 27.32 -10.65 5.18
CA MET A 328 26.26 -10.73 6.17
C MET A 328 26.02 -9.38 6.89
N MET A 329 27.10 -8.70 7.29
CA MET A 329 26.98 -7.39 7.97
C MET A 329 26.35 -6.31 7.08
N ASN A 330 26.66 -6.31 5.77
CA ASN A 330 26.03 -5.40 4.84
C ASN A 330 24.53 -5.73 4.64
N GLN A 331 24.17 -7.02 4.60
CA GLN A 331 22.79 -7.48 4.43
C GLN A 331 21.94 -7.31 5.69
N LEU A 332 22.53 -7.34 6.90
CA LEU A 332 21.79 -7.11 8.16
C LEU A 332 21.08 -5.75 8.18
N ASN A 333 21.68 -4.70 7.61
CA ASN A 333 21.02 -3.40 7.46
C ASN A 333 19.78 -3.48 6.56
N GLY A 334 19.88 -4.16 5.42
CA GLY A 334 18.75 -4.41 4.52
C GLY A 334 17.64 -5.21 5.21
N LEU A 335 18.03 -6.26 5.93
CA LEU A 335 17.12 -7.14 6.66
C LEU A 335 16.36 -6.37 7.75
N MET A 336 17.05 -5.53 8.56
CA MET A 336 16.40 -4.71 9.58
C MET A 336 15.50 -3.62 8.96
N ARG A 337 15.91 -3.01 7.86
CA ARG A 337 15.08 -2.05 7.13
C ARG A 337 13.81 -2.71 6.59
N ASN A 338 13.93 -3.87 5.95
CA ASN A 338 12.79 -4.60 5.41
C ASN A 338 11.84 -5.06 6.51
N TYR A 339 12.37 -5.50 7.67
CA TYR A 339 11.55 -5.81 8.84
C TYR A 339 10.77 -4.58 9.33
N GLY A 340 11.44 -3.43 9.45
CA GLY A 340 10.80 -2.18 9.86
C GLY A 340 9.75 -1.70 8.85
N THR A 341 10.02 -1.81 7.54
CA THR A 341 9.07 -1.48 6.48
C THR A 341 7.85 -2.41 6.51
N ALA A 342 8.06 -3.71 6.73
CA ALA A 342 6.97 -4.68 6.87
C ALA A 342 6.11 -4.38 8.10
N GLN A 343 6.73 -4.05 9.24
CA GLN A 343 6.02 -3.67 10.45
C GLN A 343 5.20 -2.39 10.27
N ASN A 344 5.78 -1.34 9.67
CA ASN A 344 5.08 -0.09 9.37
C ASN A 344 3.91 -0.31 8.37
N SER A 345 4.08 -1.22 7.42
CA SER A 345 3.00 -1.62 6.52
C SER A 345 1.92 -2.41 7.28
N ALA A 346 2.30 -3.32 8.19
CA ALA A 346 1.38 -4.09 9.00
C ALA A 346 0.49 -3.20 9.88
N GLU A 347 1.02 -2.14 10.49
CA GLU A 347 0.27 -1.18 11.32
C GLU A 347 -0.90 -0.53 10.56
N LEU A 348 -0.76 -0.35 9.24
CA LEU A 348 -1.82 0.16 8.39
C LEU A 348 -2.73 -0.95 7.86
N ILE A 349 -2.13 -2.01 7.28
CA ILE A 349 -2.85 -3.07 6.56
C ILE A 349 -3.61 -3.99 7.52
N ALA A 350 -3.12 -4.17 8.76
CA ALA A 350 -3.77 -5.05 9.73
C ALA A 350 -4.91 -4.37 10.51
N ARG A 351 -5.23 -3.11 10.22
CA ARG A 351 -6.39 -2.46 10.85
C ARG A 351 -7.67 -3.22 10.52
N PRO A 352 -8.53 -3.51 11.52
CA PRO A 352 -9.81 -4.15 11.26
C PRO A 352 -10.67 -3.28 10.35
N LEU A 353 -11.55 -3.90 9.59
CA LEU A 353 -12.53 -3.18 8.79
C LEU A 353 -13.48 -2.43 9.73
N GLY A 354 -13.56 -1.12 9.57
CA GLY A 354 -14.38 -0.27 10.45
C GLY A 354 -15.90 -0.36 10.17
N LEU A 355 -16.27 -0.89 9.00
CA LEU A 355 -17.66 -1.07 8.59
C LEU A 355 -17.78 -2.40 7.85
N VAL A 356 -18.49 -3.35 8.43
CA VAL A 356 -18.67 -4.71 7.89
C VAL A 356 -20.16 -5.00 7.78
N ASP A 357 -20.56 -5.70 6.74
CA ASP A 357 -21.93 -6.19 6.63
C ASP A 357 -22.18 -7.30 7.67
N ALA A 358 -23.40 -7.35 8.19
CA ALA A 358 -23.79 -8.44 9.08
C ALA A 358 -23.66 -9.79 8.35
N PRO A 359 -23.30 -10.88 9.06
CA PRO A 359 -23.12 -12.19 8.41
C PRO A 359 -24.36 -12.70 7.65
N ASP A 360 -25.55 -12.24 8.07
CA ASP A 360 -26.87 -12.55 7.53
C ASP A 360 -27.47 -11.39 6.69
N ALA A 361 -26.65 -10.39 6.35
CA ALA A 361 -27.10 -9.24 5.56
C ALA A 361 -27.64 -9.67 4.19
N VAL A 362 -28.85 -9.23 3.89
CA VAL A 362 -29.52 -9.46 2.60
C VAL A 362 -29.45 -8.20 1.73
N PRO A 363 -29.62 -8.29 0.41
CA PRO A 363 -29.72 -7.10 -0.42
C PRO A 363 -30.96 -6.26 -0.04
N LEU A 364 -30.81 -4.93 0.01
CA LEU A 364 -31.91 -3.99 0.21
C LEU A 364 -32.88 -4.07 -0.97
N VAL A 365 -34.17 -4.22 -0.67
CA VAL A 365 -35.23 -4.17 -1.67
C VAL A 365 -36.01 -2.87 -1.51
N VAL A 366 -35.84 -1.95 -2.45
CA VAL A 366 -36.57 -0.66 -2.46
C VAL A 366 -37.85 -0.83 -3.27
N THR A 367 -38.98 -0.60 -2.61
CA THR A 367 -40.35 -0.69 -3.20
C THR A 367 -40.95 0.68 -3.44
N ALA A 368 -40.82 1.57 -2.47
CA ALA A 368 -41.42 2.89 -2.48
C ALA A 368 -40.37 4.03 -2.31
N GLY A 369 -39.28 3.74 -1.64
CA GLY A 369 -38.16 4.68 -1.44
C GLY A 369 -38.37 5.61 -0.24
N SER A 370 -39.15 5.21 0.81
CA SER A 370 -39.22 5.97 2.04
C SER A 370 -37.92 5.91 2.83
N ILE A 371 -37.57 6.99 3.55
CA ILE A 371 -36.38 7.03 4.42
C ILE A 371 -36.80 7.51 5.81
N HIS A 372 -36.37 6.79 6.84
CA HIS A 372 -36.61 7.19 8.22
C HIS A 372 -35.33 7.17 9.05
N PHE A 373 -34.96 8.32 9.61
CA PHE A 373 -33.90 8.48 10.60
C PHE A 373 -34.59 8.46 11.98
N GLU A 374 -34.46 7.35 12.72
CA GLU A 374 -35.15 7.11 13.98
C GLU A 374 -34.26 7.49 15.16
N ARG A 375 -34.42 8.69 15.71
CA ARG A 375 -33.70 9.23 16.89
C ARG A 375 -32.18 8.96 16.85
N ILE A 376 -31.54 9.24 15.74
CA ILE A 376 -30.14 8.92 15.54
C ILE A 376 -29.22 9.84 16.32
N ASP A 377 -28.17 9.24 16.92
CA ASP A 377 -27.01 9.94 17.48
C ASP A 377 -25.73 9.56 16.70
N PHE A 378 -24.90 10.56 16.38
CA PHE A 378 -23.66 10.31 15.64
C PHE A 378 -22.55 11.32 15.95
N ASN A 379 -21.32 10.79 16.06
CA ASN A 379 -20.07 11.55 16.14
C ASN A 379 -18.96 10.82 15.38
N TYR A 380 -18.02 11.56 14.73
CA TYR A 380 -16.87 10.98 13.98
C TYR A 380 -15.74 10.39 14.86
N GLY A 381 -16.04 9.90 16.07
CA GLY A 381 -15.08 9.18 16.92
C GLY A 381 -14.00 10.03 17.56
N LYS A 382 -13.94 11.34 17.32
CA LYS A 382 -13.15 12.25 18.16
C LYS A 382 -13.95 12.48 19.43
N ILE A 383 -13.42 12.07 20.57
CA ILE A 383 -13.88 12.48 21.88
C ILE A 383 -13.78 14.02 21.90
N SER A 384 -14.83 14.68 21.46
CA SER A 384 -15.01 16.11 21.72
C SER A 384 -15.42 16.15 23.19
N ASP A 385 -14.64 16.84 24.03
CA ASP A 385 -15.00 17.14 25.42
C ASP A 385 -16.29 17.99 25.54
N LYS A 386 -16.96 18.23 24.42
CA LYS A 386 -18.24 18.89 24.36
C LYS A 386 -19.36 17.87 24.35
N PRO A 387 -20.26 17.87 25.33
CA PRO A 387 -21.49 17.07 25.29
C PRO A 387 -22.34 17.52 24.11
N GLY A 388 -22.64 16.59 23.20
CA GLY A 388 -23.43 16.79 21.99
C GLY A 388 -22.63 16.38 20.76
N GLY A 389 -23.00 15.24 20.15
CA GLY A 389 -22.44 14.75 18.88
C GLY A 389 -22.72 15.73 17.73
N ILE A 390 -22.23 15.39 16.53
CA ILE A 390 -22.53 16.14 15.31
C ILE A 390 -24.02 16.04 14.96
N ILE A 391 -24.64 14.89 15.23
CA ILE A 391 -26.09 14.64 15.18
C ILE A 391 -26.53 14.18 16.56
N SER A 392 -27.65 14.73 17.06
CA SER A 392 -28.16 14.43 18.41
C SER A 392 -29.67 14.23 18.41
N ARG A 393 -30.11 12.98 18.68
CA ARG A 393 -31.50 12.53 18.73
C ARG A 393 -32.34 13.04 17.56
N LEU A 394 -31.77 12.98 16.35
CA LEU A 394 -32.45 13.47 15.15
C LEU A 394 -33.47 12.43 14.69
N ASP A 395 -34.71 12.89 14.54
CA ASP A 395 -35.82 12.10 14.02
C ASP A 395 -36.37 12.78 12.76
N LEU A 396 -36.33 12.08 11.62
CA LEU A 396 -36.75 12.61 10.31
C LEU A 396 -37.32 11.49 9.46
N ALA A 397 -38.62 11.56 9.18
CA ALA A 397 -39.26 10.70 8.19
C ALA A 397 -39.43 11.44 6.86
N ILE A 398 -39.08 10.76 5.77
CA ILE A 398 -39.22 11.23 4.38
C ILE A 398 -40.13 10.24 3.66
N ALA A 399 -41.24 10.74 3.15
CA ALA A 399 -42.22 9.92 2.46
C ALA A 399 -41.74 9.48 1.07
N PRO A 400 -42.28 8.39 0.50
CA PRO A 400 -42.01 7.99 -0.87
C PRO A 400 -42.26 9.11 -1.87
N GLY A 401 -41.32 9.42 -2.73
CA GLY A 401 -41.43 10.47 -3.74
C GLY A 401 -41.35 11.91 -3.20
N GLU A 402 -41.19 12.10 -1.89
CA GLU A 402 -41.06 13.42 -1.27
C GLU A 402 -39.69 14.03 -1.57
N ARG A 403 -39.66 15.33 -1.88
CA ARG A 403 -38.44 16.13 -2.07
C ARG A 403 -38.18 16.99 -0.85
N VAL A 404 -37.17 16.62 -0.06
CA VAL A 404 -36.80 17.30 1.18
C VAL A 404 -35.52 18.09 1.01
N GLY A 405 -35.58 19.41 1.31
CA GLY A 405 -34.44 20.29 1.35
C GLY A 405 -33.83 20.42 2.75
N LEU A 406 -32.56 20.07 2.91
CA LEU A 406 -31.80 20.28 4.15
C LEU A 406 -31.15 21.66 4.14
N ILE A 407 -31.50 22.50 5.10
CA ILE A 407 -31.01 23.88 5.25
C ILE A 407 -30.29 24.04 6.59
N GLY A 408 -29.30 24.90 6.64
CA GLY A 408 -28.57 25.18 7.88
C GLY A 408 -27.18 25.72 7.63
N ARG A 409 -26.56 26.29 8.65
CA ARG A 409 -25.20 26.82 8.57
C ARG A 409 -24.17 25.73 8.28
N SER A 410 -22.99 26.13 7.82
CA SER A 410 -21.85 25.19 7.73
C SER A 410 -21.61 24.53 9.08
N GLY A 411 -21.38 23.21 9.09
CA GLY A 411 -21.22 22.44 10.33
C GLY A 411 -22.53 22.04 11.04
N ALA A 412 -23.71 22.33 10.49
CA ALA A 412 -24.99 21.94 11.08
C ALA A 412 -25.29 20.43 11.04
N GLY A 413 -24.53 19.63 10.29
CA GLY A 413 -24.69 18.19 10.18
C GLY A 413 -25.32 17.69 8.85
N LYS A 414 -25.58 18.58 7.87
CA LYS A 414 -26.24 18.22 6.59
C LYS A 414 -25.52 17.10 5.82
N SER A 415 -24.24 17.29 5.50
CA SER A 415 -23.44 16.30 4.78
C SER A 415 -23.20 15.02 5.62
N THR A 416 -23.21 15.14 6.96
CA THR A 416 -23.15 13.98 7.85
C THR A 416 -24.42 13.13 7.70
N LEU A 417 -25.60 13.75 7.63
CA LEU A 417 -26.86 13.04 7.44
C LEU A 417 -26.88 12.29 6.10
N VAL A 418 -26.37 12.90 5.04
CA VAL A 418 -26.20 12.25 3.72
C VAL A 418 -25.23 11.07 3.79
N ASN A 419 -24.09 11.22 4.45
CA ASN A 419 -23.13 10.14 4.61
C ASN A 419 -23.70 8.96 5.41
N LEU A 420 -24.54 9.23 6.41
CA LEU A 420 -25.23 8.21 7.19
C LEU A 420 -26.30 7.49 6.36
N ALA A 421 -27.08 8.21 5.53
CA ALA A 421 -28.04 7.61 4.61
C ALA A 421 -27.36 6.64 3.60
N LEU A 422 -26.16 7.00 3.11
CA LEU A 422 -25.32 6.16 2.24
C LEU A 422 -24.58 5.02 2.98
N ARG A 423 -24.81 4.91 4.29
CA ARG A 423 -24.08 3.97 5.15
C ARG A 423 -22.56 4.05 4.91
N MET A 424 -21.99 5.28 4.90
CA MET A 424 -20.54 5.49 4.96
C MET A 424 -20.03 5.35 6.39
N PHE A 425 -20.93 5.48 7.36
CA PHE A 425 -20.73 5.29 8.80
C PHE A 425 -22.01 4.67 9.38
N ASP A 426 -21.89 3.89 10.45
CA ASP A 426 -23.04 3.43 11.23
C ASP A 426 -23.32 4.43 12.35
N VAL A 427 -24.61 4.60 12.71
CA VAL A 427 -25.04 5.44 13.82
C VAL A 427 -24.67 4.81 15.16
N GLN A 428 -24.42 5.64 16.18
CA GLN A 428 -24.06 5.18 17.52
C GLN A 428 -25.30 4.78 18.33
N ASP A 429 -26.42 5.49 18.10
CA ASP A 429 -27.73 5.15 18.66
C ASP A 429 -28.82 5.44 17.63
N GLY A 430 -29.98 4.81 17.78
CA GLY A 430 -31.08 4.90 16.82
C GLY A 430 -30.88 3.97 15.60
N ALA A 431 -31.66 4.22 14.55
CA ALA A 431 -31.66 3.44 13.32
C ALA A 431 -31.94 4.32 12.08
N ILE A 432 -31.41 3.90 10.92
CA ILE A 432 -31.79 4.46 9.62
C ILE A 432 -32.48 3.35 8.84
N ARG A 433 -33.72 3.61 8.36
CA ARG A 433 -34.48 2.65 7.60
C ARG A 433 -34.82 3.16 6.21
N ILE A 434 -34.75 2.28 5.25
CA ILE A 434 -35.23 2.49 3.88
C ILE A 434 -36.35 1.47 3.66
N ASP A 435 -37.56 1.94 3.36
CA ASP A 435 -38.78 1.10 3.26
C ASP A 435 -38.91 0.12 4.43
N GLY A 436 -38.67 0.61 5.66
CA GLY A 436 -38.76 -0.15 6.90
C GLY A 436 -37.57 -1.07 7.19
N GLN A 437 -36.66 -1.29 6.24
CA GLN A 437 -35.45 -2.12 6.39
C GLN A 437 -34.32 -1.32 7.01
N ASP A 438 -33.72 -1.79 8.13
CA ASP A 438 -32.57 -1.15 8.76
C ASP A 438 -31.33 -1.30 7.83
N VAL A 439 -30.67 -0.18 7.53
CA VAL A 439 -29.48 -0.17 6.65
C VAL A 439 -28.33 -1.03 7.17
N ARG A 440 -28.30 -1.37 8.47
CA ARG A 440 -27.29 -2.25 9.08
C ARG A 440 -27.58 -3.74 8.84
N ALA A 441 -28.83 -4.11 8.58
CA ALA A 441 -29.25 -5.49 8.31
C ALA A 441 -29.16 -5.86 6.83
N VAL A 442 -28.83 -4.91 5.95
CA VAL A 442 -28.72 -5.12 4.51
C VAL A 442 -27.27 -4.86 4.04
N THR A 443 -26.92 -5.34 2.84
CA THR A 443 -25.55 -5.14 2.32
C THR A 443 -25.31 -3.67 1.95
N GLN A 444 -24.12 -3.15 2.28
CA GLN A 444 -23.71 -1.77 1.94
C GLN A 444 -23.82 -1.48 0.44
N GLU A 445 -23.47 -2.47 -0.39
CA GLU A 445 -23.53 -2.34 -1.84
C GLU A 445 -24.96 -2.08 -2.31
N SER A 446 -25.95 -2.80 -1.78
CA SER A 446 -27.36 -2.63 -2.14
C SER A 446 -27.93 -1.27 -1.68
N VAL A 447 -27.54 -0.78 -0.49
CA VAL A 447 -27.90 0.57 -0.02
C VAL A 447 -27.36 1.63 -0.97
N ARG A 448 -26.08 1.52 -1.31
CA ARG A 448 -25.45 2.47 -2.23
C ARG A 448 -25.96 2.35 -3.66
N ALA A 449 -26.36 1.15 -4.09
CA ALA A 449 -27.00 0.96 -5.39
C ALA A 449 -28.36 1.67 -5.47
N ALA A 450 -29.14 1.66 -4.38
CA ALA A 450 -30.46 2.29 -4.31
C ALA A 450 -30.44 3.82 -4.23
N ILE A 451 -29.30 4.45 -3.96
CA ILE A 451 -29.17 5.90 -3.78
C ILE A 451 -28.24 6.49 -4.86
N GLY A 452 -28.74 7.40 -5.67
CA GLY A 452 -27.95 8.23 -6.59
C GLY A 452 -27.44 9.48 -5.88
N LEU A 453 -26.14 9.74 -5.91
CA LEU A 453 -25.52 10.92 -5.29
C LEU A 453 -24.93 11.84 -6.35
N VAL A 454 -25.41 13.07 -6.42
CA VAL A 454 -24.75 14.20 -7.11
C VAL A 454 -24.01 15.00 -6.05
N SER A 455 -22.69 14.82 -5.97
CA SER A 455 -21.83 15.46 -4.96
C SER A 455 -21.31 16.82 -5.45
N GLN A 456 -20.96 17.70 -4.50
CA GLN A 456 -20.27 18.95 -4.76
C GLN A 456 -18.88 18.74 -5.39
N ASP A 457 -18.14 17.73 -4.92
CA ASP A 457 -16.86 17.32 -5.52
C ASP A 457 -17.11 16.28 -6.62
N THR A 458 -16.92 16.71 -7.87
CA THR A 458 -17.13 15.90 -9.08
C THR A 458 -15.83 15.23 -9.53
N SER A 459 -15.24 14.41 -8.67
CA SER A 459 -14.03 13.67 -8.98
C SER A 459 -14.28 12.63 -10.07
N LEU A 460 -13.38 12.60 -11.06
CA LEU A 460 -13.36 11.60 -12.11
C LEU A 460 -12.13 10.68 -11.93
N LEU A 461 -12.34 9.40 -12.17
CA LEU A 461 -11.26 8.41 -12.19
C LEU A 461 -10.35 8.64 -13.40
N HIS A 462 -9.05 8.42 -13.25
CA HIS A 462 -8.11 8.50 -14.37
C HIS A 462 -8.28 7.30 -15.32
N ARG A 463 -9.39 7.32 -16.03
CA ARG A 463 -9.85 6.29 -16.97
C ARG A 463 -10.54 6.95 -18.16
N SER A 464 -11.03 6.17 -19.11
CA SER A 464 -11.85 6.69 -20.21
C SER A 464 -13.15 7.34 -19.72
N ILE A 465 -13.73 8.23 -20.50
CA ILE A 465 -15.06 8.79 -20.22
C ILE A 465 -16.11 7.68 -20.13
N ARG A 466 -16.04 6.69 -21.02
CA ARG A 466 -16.88 5.48 -21.01
C ARG A 466 -16.88 4.80 -19.64
N GLU A 467 -15.70 4.47 -19.13
CA GLU A 467 -15.56 3.82 -17.82
C GLU A 467 -16.06 4.72 -16.68
N ASN A 468 -15.82 6.03 -16.77
CA ASN A 468 -16.32 6.98 -15.77
C ASN A 468 -17.85 7.04 -15.74
N LEU A 469 -18.53 7.00 -16.89
CA LEU A 469 -19.99 7.00 -16.95
C LEU A 469 -20.57 5.66 -16.50
N LYS A 470 -20.07 4.54 -17.05
CA LYS A 470 -20.52 3.18 -16.71
C LYS A 470 -20.21 2.80 -15.25
N TYR A 471 -19.39 3.57 -14.52
CA TYR A 471 -19.20 3.36 -13.09
C TYR A 471 -20.51 3.50 -12.29
N GLY A 472 -21.49 4.24 -12.80
CA GLY A 472 -22.84 4.31 -12.22
C GLY A 472 -23.63 3.00 -12.35
N ARG A 473 -23.49 2.32 -13.51
CA ARG A 473 -24.11 1.02 -13.82
C ARG A 473 -23.26 0.29 -14.87
N GLN A 474 -22.46 -0.66 -14.43
CA GLN A 474 -21.51 -1.37 -15.30
C GLN A 474 -22.18 -2.19 -16.41
N SER A 475 -23.39 -2.70 -16.15
CA SER A 475 -24.18 -3.48 -17.11
C SER A 475 -24.89 -2.64 -18.17
N ALA A 476 -24.80 -1.30 -18.13
CA ALA A 476 -25.45 -0.42 -19.09
C ALA A 476 -24.88 -0.61 -20.51
N SER A 477 -25.75 -0.59 -21.51
CA SER A 477 -25.36 -0.57 -22.92
C SER A 477 -24.66 0.76 -23.27
N ASP A 478 -24.01 0.79 -24.45
CA ASP A 478 -23.43 2.04 -24.94
C ASP A 478 -24.50 3.07 -25.31
N ASP A 479 -25.66 2.60 -25.83
CA ASP A 479 -26.78 3.47 -26.18
C ASP A 479 -27.37 4.13 -24.92
N GLU A 480 -27.59 3.37 -23.82
CA GLU A 480 -28.05 3.92 -22.54
C GLU A 480 -27.05 4.94 -21.99
N MET A 481 -25.75 4.66 -22.12
CA MET A 481 -24.69 5.57 -21.70
C MET A 481 -24.68 6.87 -22.53
N MET A 482 -24.81 6.76 -23.85
CA MET A 482 -24.88 7.93 -24.73
C MET A 482 -26.15 8.75 -24.45
N GLN A 483 -27.30 8.10 -24.27
CA GLN A 483 -28.55 8.78 -23.91
C GLN A 483 -28.43 9.54 -22.58
N ALA A 484 -27.79 8.95 -21.56
CA ALA A 484 -27.52 9.63 -20.30
C ALA A 484 -26.58 10.85 -20.46
N ALA A 485 -25.58 10.74 -21.34
CA ALA A 485 -24.68 11.86 -21.68
C ALA A 485 -25.39 12.96 -22.47
N GLU A 486 -26.31 12.63 -23.37
CA GLU A 486 -27.16 13.60 -24.08
C GLU A 486 -28.09 14.33 -23.11
N GLN A 487 -28.78 13.59 -22.26
CA GLN A 487 -29.63 14.17 -21.20
C GLN A 487 -28.85 15.12 -20.29
N ALA A 488 -27.60 14.80 -19.94
CA ALA A 488 -26.71 15.67 -19.19
C ALA A 488 -26.06 16.78 -20.03
N ARG A 489 -26.39 16.91 -21.31
CA ARG A 489 -25.84 17.89 -22.27
C ARG A 489 -24.30 17.89 -22.30
N ILE A 490 -23.68 16.70 -22.23
CA ILE A 490 -22.23 16.54 -22.27
C ILE A 490 -21.76 15.75 -23.50
N HIS A 491 -22.67 15.13 -24.27
CA HIS A 491 -22.37 14.28 -25.41
C HIS A 491 -21.46 14.97 -26.43
N ASP A 492 -21.83 16.16 -26.91
CA ASP A 492 -21.09 16.88 -27.96
C ASP A 492 -19.67 17.22 -27.48
N VAL A 493 -19.55 17.67 -26.22
CA VAL A 493 -18.24 17.95 -25.61
C VAL A 493 -17.38 16.68 -25.54
N ILE A 494 -18.00 15.54 -25.21
CA ILE A 494 -17.28 14.25 -25.18
C ILE A 494 -16.77 13.89 -26.56
N MET A 495 -17.57 14.08 -27.63
CA MET A 495 -17.19 13.72 -28.99
C MET A 495 -15.96 14.51 -29.49
N ASP A 496 -15.76 15.72 -29.00
CA ASP A 496 -14.61 16.58 -29.34
C ASP A 496 -13.34 16.28 -28.52
N LEU A 497 -13.43 15.41 -27.50
CA LEU A 497 -12.27 15.11 -26.67
C LEU A 497 -11.24 14.25 -27.41
N VAL A 498 -9.97 14.65 -27.28
CA VAL A 498 -8.81 13.88 -27.73
C VAL A 498 -7.78 13.87 -26.62
N ASP A 499 -7.35 12.67 -26.23
CA ASP A 499 -6.32 12.53 -25.19
C ASP A 499 -4.89 12.56 -25.79
N PRO A 500 -3.83 12.68 -24.98
CA PRO A 500 -2.44 12.69 -25.45
C PRO A 500 -2.00 11.40 -26.19
N LYS A 501 -2.74 10.30 -26.04
CA LYS A 501 -2.49 9.03 -26.73
C LYS A 501 -3.25 8.91 -28.04
N GLY A 502 -4.09 9.90 -28.36
CA GLY A 502 -4.90 9.91 -29.58
C GLY A 502 -6.27 9.23 -29.46
N ASN A 503 -6.67 8.76 -28.25
CA ASN A 503 -8.03 8.22 -28.06
C ASN A 503 -9.05 9.36 -28.13
N ARG A 504 -10.23 9.08 -28.71
CA ARG A 504 -11.24 10.10 -29.01
C ARG A 504 -12.58 9.80 -28.35
N GLY A 505 -13.38 10.85 -28.15
CA GLY A 505 -14.74 10.72 -27.67
C GLY A 505 -14.84 10.02 -26.31
N TYR A 506 -15.73 9.05 -26.22
CA TYR A 506 -15.95 8.25 -25.02
C TYR A 506 -14.73 7.43 -24.58
N ASP A 507 -13.81 7.13 -25.48
CA ASP A 507 -12.59 6.38 -25.16
C ASP A 507 -11.41 7.29 -24.77
N ALA A 508 -11.57 8.61 -24.84
CA ALA A 508 -10.60 9.56 -24.36
C ALA A 508 -10.42 9.44 -22.83
N HIS A 509 -9.17 9.31 -22.36
CA HIS A 509 -8.84 9.22 -20.96
C HIS A 509 -8.87 10.61 -20.30
N VAL A 510 -9.50 10.69 -19.14
CA VAL A 510 -9.47 11.89 -18.31
C VAL A 510 -8.22 11.86 -17.45
N GLY A 511 -7.48 12.99 -17.35
CA GLY A 511 -6.32 13.12 -16.51
C GLY A 511 -6.67 13.05 -15.01
N GLU A 512 -5.65 13.01 -14.16
CA GLU A 512 -5.83 13.03 -12.71
C GLU A 512 -6.75 14.20 -12.33
N ARG A 513 -7.81 13.91 -11.56
CA ARG A 513 -8.88 14.87 -11.19
C ARG A 513 -9.66 15.46 -12.38
N GLY A 514 -9.66 14.83 -13.53
CA GLY A 514 -10.36 15.31 -14.73
C GLY A 514 -9.80 16.63 -15.28
N VAL A 515 -8.50 16.79 -15.29
CA VAL A 515 -7.81 18.06 -15.65
C VAL A 515 -8.15 18.58 -17.04
N LYS A 516 -8.56 17.70 -17.96
CA LYS A 516 -8.95 18.08 -19.35
C LYS A 516 -10.37 18.60 -19.48
N LEU A 517 -11.19 18.50 -18.45
CA LEU A 517 -12.55 18.99 -18.41
C LEU A 517 -12.67 20.21 -17.52
N SER A 518 -13.49 21.19 -17.92
CA SER A 518 -13.85 22.30 -17.04
C SER A 518 -14.65 21.84 -15.82
N GLY A 519 -14.81 22.65 -14.79
CA GLY A 519 -15.63 22.35 -13.62
C GLY A 519 -17.04 21.91 -13.99
N GLY A 520 -17.69 22.68 -14.86
CA GLY A 520 -19.03 22.38 -15.36
C GLY A 520 -19.11 21.13 -16.22
N GLN A 521 -18.09 20.84 -17.03
CA GLN A 521 -18.02 19.61 -17.81
C GLN A 521 -17.89 18.38 -16.90
N ARG A 522 -17.02 18.43 -15.86
CA ARG A 522 -16.91 17.35 -14.86
C ARG A 522 -18.24 17.11 -14.16
N GLN A 523 -18.94 18.17 -13.80
CA GLN A 523 -20.23 18.09 -13.15
C GLN A 523 -21.28 17.42 -14.05
N ARG A 524 -21.34 17.78 -15.34
CA ARG A 524 -22.25 17.13 -16.31
C ARG A 524 -21.94 15.64 -16.49
N VAL A 525 -20.66 15.25 -16.48
CA VAL A 525 -20.28 13.82 -16.45
C VAL A 525 -20.77 13.13 -15.19
N ALA A 526 -20.67 13.78 -14.02
CA ALA A 526 -21.19 13.23 -12.77
C ALA A 526 -22.72 13.09 -12.77
N ILE A 527 -23.45 14.06 -13.34
CA ILE A 527 -24.91 13.99 -13.53
C ILE A 527 -25.27 12.85 -14.49
N ALA A 528 -24.57 12.71 -15.63
CA ALA A 528 -24.78 11.61 -16.56
C ALA A 528 -24.58 10.23 -15.91
N ARG A 529 -23.60 10.10 -15.00
CA ARG A 529 -23.36 8.90 -14.18
C ARG A 529 -24.57 8.56 -13.30
N VAL A 530 -25.17 9.57 -12.66
CA VAL A 530 -26.36 9.39 -11.81
C VAL A 530 -27.61 9.11 -12.61
N LEU A 531 -27.79 9.75 -13.78
CA LEU A 531 -28.86 9.41 -14.74
C LEU A 531 -28.76 7.95 -15.17
N LEU A 532 -27.59 7.51 -15.57
CA LEU A 532 -27.33 6.13 -15.99
C LEU A 532 -27.60 5.12 -14.88
N LYS A 533 -27.29 5.47 -13.62
CA LYS A 533 -27.57 4.65 -12.44
C LYS A 533 -29.06 4.47 -12.20
N ASN A 534 -29.86 5.49 -12.47
CA ASN A 534 -31.32 5.52 -12.32
C ASN A 534 -31.83 4.99 -10.99
N ALA A 535 -31.20 5.38 -9.88
CA ALA A 535 -31.58 4.96 -8.53
C ALA A 535 -32.95 5.55 -8.10
N PRO A 536 -33.76 4.84 -7.27
CA PRO A 536 -35.06 5.30 -6.78
C PRO A 536 -34.96 6.45 -5.77
N ILE A 537 -33.84 6.57 -5.06
CA ILE A 537 -33.56 7.65 -4.11
C ILE A 537 -32.46 8.52 -4.68
N LEU A 538 -32.63 9.84 -4.63
CA LEU A 538 -31.64 10.81 -5.09
C LEU A 538 -31.15 11.67 -3.93
N VAL A 539 -29.85 11.83 -3.81
CA VAL A 539 -29.20 12.79 -2.92
C VAL A 539 -28.48 13.83 -3.77
N HIS A 540 -28.76 15.09 -3.52
CA HIS A 540 -28.14 16.22 -4.21
C HIS A 540 -27.43 17.13 -3.20
N ASP A 541 -26.09 17.20 -3.29
CA ASP A 541 -25.27 18.09 -2.46
C ASP A 541 -24.68 19.19 -3.35
N GLU A 542 -25.23 20.36 -3.25
CA GLU A 542 -24.88 21.65 -3.88
C GLU A 542 -23.87 21.61 -5.06
N ALA A 543 -24.37 21.27 -6.24
CA ALA A 543 -23.50 20.97 -7.38
C ALA A 543 -23.18 22.14 -8.32
N THR A 544 -23.53 23.42 -8.03
CA THR A 544 -23.52 24.47 -9.06
C THR A 544 -22.69 25.73 -8.76
N SER A 545 -21.87 25.75 -7.72
CA SER A 545 -21.19 26.97 -7.24
C SER A 545 -20.08 27.55 -8.16
N ALA A 546 -19.73 26.87 -9.27
CA ALA A 546 -18.62 27.25 -10.15
C ALA A 546 -18.99 27.35 -11.64
N LEU A 547 -20.27 27.67 -11.97
CA LEU A 547 -20.78 27.61 -13.33
C LEU A 547 -21.21 29.00 -13.86
N ASP A 548 -21.06 29.22 -15.18
CA ASP A 548 -21.66 30.34 -15.89
C ASP A 548 -23.18 30.21 -15.87
N SER A 549 -23.88 31.35 -15.81
CA SER A 549 -25.34 31.42 -15.59
C SER A 549 -26.19 30.64 -16.60
N GLU A 550 -25.78 30.55 -17.88
CA GLU A 550 -26.51 29.79 -18.91
C GLU A 550 -26.34 28.28 -18.69
N VAL A 551 -25.12 27.82 -18.35
CA VAL A 551 -24.80 26.42 -18.06
C VAL A 551 -25.49 25.99 -16.77
N GLU A 552 -25.60 26.88 -15.81
CA GLU A 552 -26.30 26.67 -14.55
C GLU A 552 -27.80 26.40 -14.76
N ALA A 553 -28.49 27.24 -15.56
CA ALA A 553 -29.90 27.06 -15.86
C ALA A 553 -30.19 25.72 -16.52
N ALA A 554 -29.35 25.32 -17.49
CA ALA A 554 -29.47 24.03 -18.16
C ALA A 554 -29.25 22.83 -17.21
N ILE A 555 -28.33 22.94 -16.26
CA ILE A 555 -28.07 21.90 -15.26
C ILE A 555 -29.23 21.84 -14.23
N GLN A 556 -29.78 22.96 -13.81
CA GLN A 556 -30.94 22.99 -12.91
C GLN A 556 -32.17 22.34 -13.54
N GLU A 557 -32.43 22.57 -14.83
CA GLU A 557 -33.50 21.90 -15.56
C GLU A 557 -33.31 20.39 -15.57
N GLN A 558 -32.08 19.90 -15.83
CA GLN A 558 -31.75 18.47 -15.82
C GLN A 558 -31.87 17.86 -14.43
N LEU A 559 -31.44 18.57 -13.39
CA LEU A 559 -31.59 18.12 -12.01
C LEU A 559 -33.07 18.03 -11.62
N THR A 560 -33.89 18.99 -12.02
CA THR A 560 -35.34 18.97 -11.77
C THR A 560 -36.01 17.78 -12.46
N SER A 561 -35.63 17.51 -13.71
CA SER A 561 -36.09 16.32 -14.44
C SER A 561 -35.64 15.01 -13.74
N LEU A 562 -34.41 14.94 -13.26
CA LEU A 562 -33.86 13.80 -12.52
C LEU A 562 -34.62 13.50 -11.21
N MET A 563 -35.12 14.54 -10.54
CA MET A 563 -35.87 14.43 -9.29
C MET A 563 -37.30 13.92 -9.46
N THR A 564 -37.86 13.98 -10.67
CA THR A 564 -39.26 13.61 -10.94
C THR A 564 -39.51 12.15 -10.63
N GLY A 565 -40.52 11.87 -9.77
CA GLY A 565 -40.93 10.52 -9.37
C GLY A 565 -39.98 9.80 -8.43
N LYS A 566 -38.98 10.49 -7.86
CA LYS A 566 -38.01 9.90 -6.91
C LYS A 566 -38.12 10.56 -5.53
N THR A 567 -37.71 9.84 -4.50
CA THR A 567 -37.48 10.43 -3.18
C THR A 567 -36.16 11.20 -3.21
N VAL A 568 -36.18 12.45 -2.75
CA VAL A 568 -35.02 13.36 -2.89
C VAL A 568 -34.62 13.95 -1.54
N ILE A 569 -33.32 13.90 -1.25
CA ILE A 569 -32.69 14.69 -0.18
C ILE A 569 -31.75 15.69 -0.87
N ALA A 570 -32.05 16.99 -0.77
CA ALA A 570 -31.21 18.04 -1.33
C ALA A 570 -30.59 18.91 -0.21
N ILE A 571 -29.26 19.08 -0.23
CA ILE A 571 -28.62 20.11 0.59
C ILE A 571 -28.80 21.42 -0.19
N ALA A 572 -29.67 22.26 0.33
CA ALA A 572 -30.10 23.46 -0.37
C ALA A 572 -29.33 24.70 0.15
N HIS A 573 -28.56 25.29 -0.74
CA HIS A 573 -27.87 26.56 -0.51
C HIS A 573 -28.34 27.65 -1.48
N ARG A 574 -29.10 27.30 -2.54
CA ARG A 574 -29.60 28.24 -3.55
C ARG A 574 -31.12 28.34 -3.52
N LEU A 575 -31.60 29.53 -3.80
CA LEU A 575 -33.03 29.84 -3.82
C LEU A 575 -33.82 28.98 -4.80
N SER A 576 -33.25 28.70 -5.98
CA SER A 576 -33.84 27.84 -7.01
C SER A 576 -34.01 26.37 -6.54
N THR A 577 -33.05 25.85 -5.82
CA THR A 577 -33.13 24.49 -5.24
C THR A 577 -34.19 24.42 -4.14
N ILE A 578 -34.24 25.46 -3.28
CA ILE A 578 -35.23 25.56 -2.19
C ILE A 578 -36.65 25.57 -2.74
N ALA A 579 -36.91 26.36 -3.81
CA ALA A 579 -38.22 26.48 -4.43
C ALA A 579 -38.75 25.16 -5.04
N ALA A 580 -37.88 24.24 -5.40
CA ALA A 580 -38.24 22.96 -5.99
C ALA A 580 -38.56 21.85 -4.96
N MET A 581 -38.39 22.13 -3.65
CA MET A 581 -38.62 21.15 -2.56
C MET A 581 -40.04 21.20 -2.03
N ASP A 582 -40.59 20.01 -1.70
CA ASP A 582 -41.91 19.90 -1.13
C ASP A 582 -41.89 20.29 0.35
N ARG A 583 -40.81 19.94 1.07
CA ARG A 583 -40.60 20.28 2.48
C ARG A 583 -39.13 20.68 2.72
N LEU A 584 -38.96 21.62 3.63
CA LEU A 584 -37.66 22.11 4.10
C LEU A 584 -37.44 21.68 5.55
N VAL A 585 -36.25 21.25 5.88
CA VAL A 585 -35.80 20.87 7.21
C VAL A 585 -34.59 21.71 7.59
N VAL A 586 -34.73 22.54 8.61
CA VAL A 586 -33.68 23.43 9.10
C VAL A 586 -32.92 22.73 10.21
N LEU A 587 -31.62 22.55 9.98
CA LEU A 587 -30.69 21.91 10.92
C LEU A 587 -29.85 22.97 11.64
N GLU A 588 -29.76 22.88 12.94
CA GLU A 588 -28.82 23.63 13.76
C GLU A 588 -28.19 22.74 14.82
N LYS A 589 -26.85 22.70 14.86
CA LYS A 589 -26.05 21.89 15.83
C LYS A 589 -26.53 20.44 15.94
N GLY A 590 -26.82 19.82 14.80
CA GLY A 590 -27.20 18.40 14.70
C GLY A 590 -28.65 18.10 15.11
N LYS A 591 -29.50 19.11 15.23
CA LYS A 591 -30.93 18.94 15.56
C LYS A 591 -31.79 19.63 14.51
N ILE A 592 -33.02 19.13 14.32
CA ILE A 592 -34.03 19.81 13.54
C ILE A 592 -34.65 20.90 14.42
N VAL A 593 -34.59 22.14 13.97
CA VAL A 593 -35.14 23.30 14.66
C VAL A 593 -36.45 23.79 14.02
N GLU A 594 -36.58 23.65 12.70
CA GLU A 594 -37.77 24.01 11.94
C GLU A 594 -38.00 23.04 10.81
N GLN A 595 -39.26 22.78 10.46
CA GLN A 595 -39.64 22.04 9.26
C GLN A 595 -41.00 22.51 8.74
N GLY A 596 -41.15 22.56 7.43
CA GLY A 596 -42.36 23.01 6.76
C GLY A 596 -42.13 23.36 5.29
N THR A 597 -43.15 23.85 4.61
CA THR A 597 -43.00 24.39 3.25
C THR A 597 -42.28 25.75 3.28
N HIS A 598 -41.76 26.18 2.15
CA HIS A 598 -41.10 27.47 1.99
C HIS A 598 -41.99 28.61 2.55
N ALA A 599 -43.28 28.66 2.15
CA ALA A 599 -44.22 29.72 2.60
C ALA A 599 -44.46 29.67 4.10
N GLN A 600 -44.63 28.47 4.69
CA GLN A 600 -44.87 28.33 6.13
C GLN A 600 -43.65 28.82 6.93
N LEU A 601 -42.45 28.46 6.53
CA LEU A 601 -41.22 28.82 7.25
C LEU A 601 -40.89 30.33 7.11
N LEU A 602 -41.19 30.93 5.97
CA LEU A 602 -41.07 32.40 5.82
C LEU A 602 -42.06 33.15 6.75
N SER A 603 -43.34 32.72 6.77
CA SER A 603 -44.36 33.36 7.61
C SER A 603 -44.09 33.17 9.09
N ALA A 604 -43.43 32.09 9.51
CA ALA A 604 -43.04 31.84 10.89
C ALA A 604 -41.97 32.82 11.43
N GLY A 605 -41.21 33.51 10.55
CA GLY A 605 -40.21 34.50 10.95
C GLY A 605 -39.01 33.93 11.72
N GLY A 606 -38.79 32.62 11.68
CA GLY A 606 -37.78 31.92 12.45
C GLY A 606 -36.38 31.89 11.82
N HIS A 607 -35.60 30.84 12.11
CA HIS A 607 -34.22 30.66 11.59
C HIS A 607 -34.18 30.63 10.06
N TYR A 608 -35.17 29.97 9.44
CA TYR A 608 -35.25 29.93 7.98
C TYR A 608 -35.45 31.32 7.37
N ALA A 609 -36.39 32.09 7.89
CA ALA A 609 -36.68 33.45 7.40
C ALA A 609 -35.45 34.38 7.53
N GLN A 610 -34.66 34.22 8.61
CA GLN A 610 -33.42 34.96 8.80
C GLN A 610 -32.33 34.55 7.81
N LEU A 611 -32.18 33.25 7.50
CA LEU A 611 -31.25 32.77 6.49
C LEU A 611 -31.63 33.23 5.09
N TRP A 612 -32.93 33.17 4.79
CA TRP A 612 -33.48 33.63 3.52
C TRP A 612 -33.27 35.14 3.30
N ALA A 613 -33.59 35.97 4.29
CA ALA A 613 -33.38 37.43 4.21
C ALA A 613 -31.93 37.80 3.94
N ARG A 614 -30.97 37.07 4.50
CA ARG A 614 -29.55 37.30 4.26
C ARG A 614 -29.09 36.92 2.85
N GLN A 615 -29.72 35.94 2.23
CA GLN A 615 -29.40 35.47 0.87
C GLN A 615 -30.13 36.30 -0.20
N SER A 616 -31.38 36.70 0.07
CA SER A 616 -32.20 37.50 -0.85
C SER A 616 -31.90 39.00 -0.77
N GLY A 617 -31.45 39.50 0.37
CA GLY A 617 -31.14 40.92 0.57
C GLY A 617 -29.97 41.45 -0.27
N GLY A 618 -29.09 40.57 -0.79
CA GLY A 618 -28.07 40.98 -1.77
C GLY A 618 -28.58 41.15 -3.20
N PHE A 619 -29.83 40.75 -3.50
CA PHE A 619 -30.45 40.89 -4.83
C PHE A 619 -31.56 41.95 -4.90
N LEU A 620 -32.03 42.46 -3.76
CA LEU A 620 -33.19 43.39 -3.72
C LEU A 620 -32.84 44.88 -3.52
N ASP A 621 -31.58 45.24 -3.33
CA ASP A 621 -31.17 46.65 -3.12
C ASP A 621 -30.87 47.42 -4.41
N LEU A 622 -31.10 46.86 -5.60
CA LEU A 622 -30.88 47.56 -6.86
C LEU A 622 -32.14 48.24 -7.41
N ASP A 623 -33.35 47.95 -6.90
CA ASP A 623 -34.59 48.54 -7.39
C ASP A 623 -35.21 49.60 -6.46
N ALA A 624 -34.61 49.89 -5.28
CA ALA A 624 -35.13 50.84 -4.32
C ALA A 624 -34.56 52.26 -4.46
N THR A 625 -33.74 52.56 -5.50
CA THR A 625 -33.10 53.88 -5.66
C THR A 625 -33.57 54.63 -6.94
N GLN A 626 -34.72 54.25 -7.51
CA GLN A 626 -35.41 55.03 -8.54
C GLN A 626 -36.93 55.13 -8.25
N ALA A 627 -37.29 55.87 -7.23
CA ALA A 627 -38.61 56.47 -7.08
C ALA A 627 -38.48 57.80 -6.35
#